data_a46efebb73f52b4f23824d9caa9430aa
#
_entry.id   a46efebb73f52b4f23824d9caa9430aa
#
_cell.length_a   1.000
_cell.length_b   1.000
_cell.length_c   1.000
_cell.angle_alpha   90.00
_cell.angle_beta   90.00
_cell.angle_gamma   90.00
#
_symmetry.space_group_name_H-M   'P 1'
#
loop_
_entity.id
_entity.type
_entity.pdbx_description
1 polymer ?
#
loop_
_entity_poly.entity_id
_entity_poly.type
_entity_poly.pdbx_seq_one_letter_code
_entity_poly.pdbx_strand_id
1 'polypeptide(L)'
;MPKKVQPYGSGDDTEAAALARSRRNPEPGYVNELAATMTIREIATQAVEAVRALNHLTADAGELTGPGEAREVVGRLALMGNELPQLCEHLARFLVAQCEDGQIPRGAGGDPDGVLLEVSEALTAAGRAADMMAAALAEAGAKTAGLGLPSR
;
A
#
# COMPACT_ATOMS: atom_id res chain seq x y z
N MET A 1 -59.10 8.42 -23.33
CA MET A 1 -57.95 7.46 -23.17
C MET A 1 -56.70 8.25 -22.88
N PRO A 2 -56.18 8.31 -21.65
CA PRO A 2 -54.95 9.04 -21.34
C PRO A 2 -53.75 8.15 -21.66
N LYS A 3 -52.74 8.72 -22.37
CA LYS A 3 -51.47 8.09 -22.68
C LYS A 3 -50.61 7.97 -21.40
N LYS A 4 -50.19 6.76 -21.12
CA LYS A 4 -49.26 6.39 -20.03
C LYS A 4 -47.87 6.89 -20.39
N VAL A 5 -47.38 7.87 -19.66
CA VAL A 5 -45.96 8.32 -19.70
C VAL A 5 -45.14 7.32 -18.90
N GLN A 6 -44.20 6.65 -19.54
CA GLN A 6 -43.19 5.83 -18.86
C GLN A 6 -42.11 6.75 -18.27
N PRO A 7 -41.65 6.51 -17.03
CA PRO A 7 -40.52 7.24 -16.48
C PRO A 7 -39.20 6.71 -17.11
N TYR A 8 -38.44 7.64 -17.67
CA TYR A 8 -37.02 7.42 -18.06
C TYR A 8 -36.24 7.01 -16.84
N GLY A 9 -35.74 5.78 -16.84
CA GLY A 9 -34.88 5.25 -15.80
C GLY A 9 -33.51 5.87 -15.89
N SER A 10 -33.06 6.39 -14.75
CA SER A 10 -31.75 6.96 -14.51
C SER A 10 -30.64 5.91 -14.76
N GLY A 11 -29.90 6.08 -15.86
CA GLY A 11 -28.73 5.33 -16.22
C GLY A 11 -27.43 5.87 -15.57
N ASP A 12 -27.47 7.09 -15.04
CA ASP A 12 -26.26 7.80 -14.58
C ASP A 12 -25.69 7.34 -13.22
N ASP A 13 -26.57 6.80 -12.34
CA ASP A 13 -26.13 6.40 -10.98
C ASP A 13 -25.29 5.12 -10.98
N THR A 14 -25.41 4.27 -12.02
CA THR A 14 -24.70 2.99 -12.09
C THR A 14 -23.26 3.19 -12.56
N GLU A 15 -23.01 4.12 -13.46
CA GLU A 15 -21.68 4.41 -14.00
C GLU A 15 -20.82 5.16 -12.99
N ALA A 16 -21.39 6.12 -12.27
CA ALA A 16 -20.71 6.82 -11.17
C ALA A 16 -20.35 5.88 -10.01
N ALA A 17 -21.23 4.92 -9.70
CA ALA A 17 -20.95 3.89 -8.68
C ALA A 17 -19.89 2.88 -9.12
N ALA A 18 -19.80 2.53 -10.41
CA ALA A 18 -18.77 1.68 -10.98
C ALA A 18 -17.41 2.37 -10.98
N LEU A 19 -17.34 3.65 -11.38
CA LEU A 19 -16.14 4.49 -11.32
C LEU A 19 -15.65 4.71 -9.88
N ALA A 20 -16.54 4.85 -8.89
CA ALA A 20 -16.19 4.99 -7.49
C ALA A 20 -15.63 3.69 -6.89
N ARG A 21 -16.08 2.52 -7.36
CA ARG A 21 -15.55 1.21 -6.98
C ARG A 21 -14.17 0.94 -7.60
N SER A 22 -13.96 1.34 -8.86
CA SER A 22 -12.67 1.21 -9.56
C SER A 22 -11.56 2.05 -8.91
N ARG A 23 -11.91 3.17 -8.26
CA ARG A 23 -10.96 4.01 -7.52
C ARG A 23 -10.56 3.47 -6.15
N ARG A 24 -11.27 2.47 -5.60
CA ARG A 24 -11.05 1.96 -4.23
C ARG A 24 -10.14 0.75 -4.15
N ASN A 25 -9.91 0.04 -5.25
CA ASN A 25 -9.05 -1.14 -5.25
C ASN A 25 -8.32 -1.17 -6.59
N PRO A 26 -6.98 -1.24 -6.66
CA PRO A 26 -6.33 -1.53 -7.93
C PRO A 26 -6.91 -2.85 -8.44
N GLU A 27 -7.41 -2.84 -9.68
CA GLU A 27 -7.97 -4.03 -10.33
C GLU A 27 -7.02 -5.23 -10.10
N PRO A 28 -7.54 -6.41 -9.75
CA PRO A 28 -6.71 -7.61 -9.57
C PRO A 28 -5.80 -7.90 -10.77
N GLY A 29 -6.16 -7.38 -11.95
CA GLY A 29 -5.37 -7.44 -13.17
C GLY A 29 -4.03 -6.72 -13.09
N TYR A 30 -3.95 -5.54 -12.46
CA TYR A 30 -2.71 -4.76 -12.38
C TYR A 30 -1.62 -5.45 -11.53
N VAL A 31 -2.02 -6.05 -10.40
CA VAL A 31 -1.09 -6.81 -9.54
C VAL A 31 -0.59 -8.05 -10.27
N ASN A 32 -1.46 -8.75 -11.00
CA ASN A 32 -1.10 -9.91 -11.79
C ASN A 32 -0.21 -9.54 -12.99
N GLU A 33 -0.42 -8.39 -13.61
CA GLU A 33 0.38 -7.89 -14.73
C GLU A 33 1.79 -7.50 -14.27
N LEU A 34 1.93 -6.80 -13.14
CA LEU A 34 3.23 -6.52 -12.52
C LEU A 34 3.97 -7.81 -12.16
N ALA A 35 3.29 -8.77 -11.53
CA ALA A 35 3.87 -10.05 -11.15
C ALA A 35 4.26 -10.91 -12.36
N ALA A 36 3.61 -10.74 -13.52
CA ALA A 36 3.91 -11.47 -14.74
C ALA A 36 5.10 -10.90 -15.52
N THR A 37 5.42 -9.61 -15.35
CA THR A 37 6.43 -8.91 -16.16
C THR A 37 7.69 -8.53 -15.38
N MET A 38 7.64 -8.53 -14.05
CA MET A 38 8.72 -8.06 -13.18
C MET A 38 9.11 -9.10 -12.14
N THR A 39 10.39 -9.14 -11.81
CA THR A 39 10.88 -9.92 -10.67
C THR A 39 10.54 -9.24 -9.34
N ILE A 40 10.48 -10.04 -8.25
CA ILE A 40 10.27 -9.52 -6.88
C ILE A 40 11.27 -8.40 -6.55
N ARG A 41 12.54 -8.55 -6.98
CA ARG A 41 13.60 -7.56 -6.76
C ARG A 41 13.31 -6.24 -7.50
N GLU A 42 12.84 -6.32 -8.73
CA GLU A 42 12.48 -5.13 -9.52
C GLU A 42 11.30 -4.39 -8.91
N ILE A 43 10.27 -5.13 -8.46
CA ILE A 43 9.12 -4.54 -7.77
C ILE A 43 9.57 -3.82 -6.47
N ALA A 44 10.42 -4.45 -5.66
CA ALA A 44 10.95 -3.84 -4.46
C ALA A 44 11.80 -2.59 -4.77
N THR A 45 12.60 -2.60 -5.84
CA THR A 45 13.36 -1.45 -6.28
C THR A 45 12.44 -0.31 -6.70
N GLN A 46 11.41 -0.59 -7.49
CA GLN A 46 10.42 0.43 -7.90
C GLN A 46 9.70 1.06 -6.70
N ALA A 47 9.36 0.28 -5.67
CA ALA A 47 8.74 0.83 -4.46
C ALA A 47 9.66 1.86 -3.77
N VAL A 48 10.96 1.57 -3.67
CA VAL A 48 11.96 2.51 -3.12
C VAL A 48 12.06 3.77 -3.99
N GLU A 49 12.14 3.62 -5.30
CA GLU A 49 12.23 4.76 -6.23
C GLU A 49 10.96 5.62 -6.21
N ALA A 50 9.79 5.00 -6.07
CA ALA A 50 8.53 5.73 -5.92
C ALA A 50 8.52 6.60 -4.65
N VAL A 51 8.98 6.06 -3.51
CA VAL A 51 9.09 6.84 -2.26
C VAL A 51 10.12 7.97 -2.40
N ARG A 52 11.26 7.73 -3.07
CA ARG A 52 12.26 8.78 -3.35
C ARG A 52 11.69 9.90 -4.22
N ALA A 53 10.94 9.55 -5.26
CA ALA A 53 10.28 10.52 -6.11
C ALA A 53 9.26 11.35 -5.33
N LEU A 54 8.44 10.71 -4.47
CA LEU A 54 7.51 11.43 -3.59
C LEU A 54 8.25 12.40 -2.65
N ASN A 55 9.36 11.97 -2.04
CA ASN A 55 10.18 12.84 -1.19
C ASN A 55 10.72 14.04 -1.96
N HIS A 56 11.16 13.85 -3.21
CA HIS A 56 11.68 14.95 -4.04
C HIS A 56 10.56 15.92 -4.42
N LEU A 57 9.44 15.41 -4.93
CA LEU A 57 8.30 16.22 -5.37
C LEU A 57 7.61 16.96 -4.23
N THR A 58 7.60 16.40 -3.02
CA THR A 58 6.99 17.05 -1.84
C THR A 58 7.93 17.98 -1.11
N ALA A 59 9.24 17.98 -1.42
CA ALA A 59 10.20 18.92 -0.81
C ALA A 59 9.96 20.36 -1.25
N ASP A 60 9.53 20.56 -2.49
CA ASP A 60 9.20 21.87 -3.04
C ASP A 60 7.69 22.12 -2.91
N ALA A 61 7.31 23.08 -2.06
CA ALA A 61 5.90 23.38 -1.75
C ALA A 61 5.05 23.78 -2.99
N GLY A 62 5.68 23.97 -4.16
CA GLY A 62 5.01 24.29 -5.42
C GLY A 62 4.48 23.09 -6.21
N GLU A 63 4.90 21.88 -5.90
CA GLU A 63 4.48 20.67 -6.62
C GLU A 63 3.14 20.12 -6.12
N LEU A 64 2.80 20.34 -4.84
CA LEU A 64 1.50 19.97 -4.30
C LEU A 64 0.46 21.03 -4.65
N THR A 65 -0.61 20.63 -5.33
CA THR A 65 -1.68 21.53 -5.78
C THR A 65 -2.63 21.97 -4.66
N GLY A 66 -2.52 21.36 -3.47
CA GLY A 66 -3.28 21.77 -2.29
C GLY A 66 -3.46 20.68 -1.23
N PRO A 67 -4.22 20.99 -0.15
CA PRO A 67 -4.44 20.08 0.97
C PRO A 67 -5.13 18.76 0.59
N GLY A 68 -5.93 18.78 -0.48
CA GLY A 68 -6.63 17.58 -1.00
C GLY A 68 -5.65 16.56 -1.53
N GLU A 69 -4.66 16.99 -2.31
CA GLU A 69 -3.63 16.12 -2.86
C GLU A 69 -2.71 15.57 -1.76
N ALA A 70 -2.28 16.42 -0.83
CA ALA A 70 -1.51 15.98 0.33
C ALA A 70 -2.25 14.89 1.13
N ARG A 71 -3.56 15.03 1.33
CA ARG A 71 -4.40 14.01 1.97
C ARG A 71 -4.43 12.70 1.18
N GLU A 72 -4.52 12.79 -0.15
CA GLU A 72 -4.51 11.59 -1.00
C GLU A 72 -3.18 10.85 -0.90
N VAL A 73 -2.04 11.56 -0.94
CA VAL A 73 -0.71 10.98 -0.76
C VAL A 73 -0.60 10.30 0.61
N VAL A 74 -1.01 10.97 1.69
CA VAL A 74 -1.01 10.40 3.05
C VAL A 74 -1.87 9.15 3.11
N GLY A 75 -3.06 9.15 2.49
CA GLY A 75 -3.94 7.98 2.41
C GLY A 75 -3.30 6.80 1.66
N ARG A 76 -2.58 7.04 0.57
CA ARG A 76 -1.86 6.00 -0.17
C ARG A 76 -0.70 5.42 0.63
N LEU A 77 0.04 6.26 1.35
CA LEU A 77 1.11 5.81 2.26
C LEU A 77 0.56 4.99 3.43
N ALA A 78 -0.61 5.34 3.97
CA ALA A 78 -1.27 4.54 5.00
C ALA A 78 -1.66 3.14 4.47
N LEU A 79 -2.20 3.06 3.24
CA LEU A 79 -2.51 1.78 2.60
C LEU A 79 -1.23 0.94 2.39
N MET A 80 -0.15 1.55 1.90
CA MET A 80 1.14 0.86 1.77
C MET A 80 1.63 0.32 3.11
N GLY A 81 1.51 1.10 4.19
CA GLY A 81 1.88 0.68 5.54
C GLY A 81 1.09 -0.55 6.02
N ASN A 82 -0.19 -0.65 5.68
CA ASN A 82 -1.03 -1.79 6.03
C ASN A 82 -0.63 -3.11 5.31
N GLU A 83 0.03 -3.03 4.15
CA GLU A 83 0.47 -4.21 3.40
C GLU A 83 1.84 -4.75 3.89
N LEU A 84 2.66 -3.90 4.52
CA LEU A 84 4.00 -4.27 4.95
C LEU A 84 4.06 -5.38 6.01
N PRO A 85 3.16 -5.46 7.02
CA PRO A 85 3.17 -6.53 8.01
C PRO A 85 3.06 -7.92 7.36
N GLN A 86 2.14 -8.07 6.41
CA GLN A 86 1.97 -9.32 5.68
C GLN A 86 3.20 -9.67 4.84
N LEU A 87 3.82 -8.68 4.19
CA LEU A 87 5.06 -8.88 3.45
C LEU A 87 6.19 -9.35 4.38
N CYS A 88 6.36 -8.74 5.55
CA CYS A 88 7.34 -9.15 6.55
C CYS A 88 7.10 -10.59 7.01
N GLU A 89 5.85 -10.98 7.26
CA GLU A 89 5.49 -12.34 7.63
C GLU A 89 5.81 -13.34 6.52
N HIS A 90 5.51 -13.01 5.26
CA HIS A 90 5.84 -13.87 4.11
C HIS A 90 7.35 -14.07 3.98
N LEU A 91 8.14 -13.01 4.15
CA LEU A 91 9.60 -13.08 4.10
C LEU A 91 10.16 -13.95 5.24
N ALA A 92 9.66 -13.79 6.45
CA ALA A 92 10.06 -14.61 7.59
C ALA A 92 9.77 -16.10 7.35
N ARG A 93 8.54 -16.42 6.93
CA ARG A 93 8.16 -17.82 6.60
C ARG A 93 9.00 -18.41 5.48
N PHE A 94 9.29 -17.61 4.44
CA PHE A 94 10.14 -18.06 3.34
C PHE A 94 11.56 -18.43 3.83
N LEU A 95 12.17 -17.59 4.66
CA LEU A 95 13.51 -17.84 5.19
C LEU A 95 13.57 -19.07 6.09
N VAL A 96 12.55 -19.29 6.92
CA VAL A 96 12.44 -20.50 7.75
C VAL A 96 12.36 -21.74 6.86
N ALA A 97 11.49 -21.75 5.84
CA ALA A 97 11.36 -22.87 4.92
C ALA A 97 12.67 -23.17 4.17
N GLN A 98 13.41 -22.13 3.72
CA GLN A 98 14.71 -22.30 3.06
C GLN A 98 15.76 -22.94 3.97
N CYS A 99 15.70 -22.67 5.29
CA CYS A 99 16.58 -23.31 6.24
C CYS A 99 16.20 -24.79 6.47
N GLU A 100 14.92 -25.07 6.63
CA GLU A 100 14.40 -26.43 6.78
C GLU A 100 14.75 -27.31 5.57
N ASP A 101 14.65 -26.75 4.36
CA ASP A 101 15.00 -27.40 3.11
C ASP A 101 16.53 -27.53 2.87
N GLY A 102 17.36 -27.01 3.79
CA GLY A 102 18.81 -27.06 3.68
C GLY A 102 19.39 -26.18 2.57
N GLN A 103 18.62 -25.23 2.04
CA GLN A 103 19.07 -24.30 0.99
C GLN A 103 19.95 -23.18 1.54
N ILE A 104 19.89 -22.92 2.86
CA ILE A 104 20.77 -21.98 3.53
C ILE A 104 21.99 -22.76 4.01
N PRO A 105 23.22 -22.47 3.48
CA PRO A 105 24.43 -23.18 3.91
C PRO A 105 24.67 -22.96 5.40
N ARG A 106 24.84 -24.03 6.15
CA ARG A 106 25.34 -23.95 7.54
C ARG A 106 26.81 -23.51 7.47
N GLY A 107 27.04 -22.21 7.59
CA GLY A 107 28.37 -21.63 7.54
C GLY A 107 29.27 -22.18 8.65
N ALA A 108 30.59 -22.22 8.39
CA ALA A 108 31.58 -22.78 9.25
C ALA A 108 31.81 -21.96 10.54
N GLY A 109 30.79 -21.65 11.31
CA GLY A 109 30.98 -20.93 12.58
C GLY A 109 29.76 -20.25 13.19
N GLY A 110 28.56 -20.41 12.60
CA GLY A 110 27.31 -19.81 13.12
C GLY A 110 26.25 -20.84 13.41
N ASP A 111 25.40 -20.54 14.38
CA ASP A 111 24.12 -21.22 14.59
C ASP A 111 23.08 -20.62 13.64
N PRO A 112 22.73 -21.27 12.51
CA PRO A 112 21.77 -20.72 11.54
C PRO A 112 20.38 -20.60 12.14
N ASP A 113 20.01 -21.42 13.11
CA ASP A 113 18.71 -21.39 13.75
C ASP A 113 18.60 -20.15 14.66
N GLY A 114 19.67 -19.77 15.36
CA GLY A 114 19.74 -18.53 16.14
C GLY A 114 19.64 -17.28 15.26
N VAL A 115 20.37 -17.24 14.15
CA VAL A 115 20.28 -16.11 13.19
C VAL A 115 18.90 -16.00 12.59
N LEU A 116 18.24 -17.12 12.23
CA LEU A 116 16.88 -17.11 11.71
C LEU A 116 15.85 -16.61 12.72
N LEU A 117 16.03 -16.98 13.99
CA LEU A 117 15.17 -16.47 15.05
C LEU A 117 15.31 -14.95 15.14
N GLU A 118 16.54 -14.42 15.18
CA GLU A 118 16.77 -12.96 15.22
C GLU A 118 16.17 -12.24 13.99
N VAL A 119 16.33 -12.79 12.80
CA VAL A 119 15.74 -12.24 11.57
C VAL A 119 14.21 -12.26 11.63
N SER A 120 13.61 -13.35 12.10
CA SER A 120 12.16 -13.48 12.24
C SER A 120 11.59 -12.48 13.26
N GLU A 121 12.28 -12.28 14.37
CA GLU A 121 11.94 -11.29 15.39
C GLU A 121 12.04 -9.86 14.84
N ALA A 122 13.11 -9.56 14.09
CA ALA A 122 13.31 -8.26 13.45
C ALA A 122 12.22 -7.97 12.40
N LEU A 123 11.86 -8.95 11.56
CA LEU A 123 10.77 -8.81 10.59
C LEU A 123 9.41 -8.62 11.28
N THR A 124 9.15 -9.34 12.36
CA THR A 124 7.95 -9.17 13.19
C THR A 124 7.88 -7.76 13.79
N ALA A 125 9.01 -7.25 14.29
CA ALA A 125 9.10 -5.88 14.82
C ALA A 125 8.89 -4.83 13.72
N ALA A 126 9.44 -5.05 12.51
CA ALA A 126 9.23 -4.20 11.35
C ALA A 126 7.75 -4.16 10.93
N GLY A 127 7.06 -5.31 10.92
CA GLY A 127 5.63 -5.39 10.64
C GLY A 127 4.80 -4.57 11.64
N ARG A 128 5.07 -4.70 12.95
CA ARG A 128 4.39 -3.88 13.97
C ARG A 128 4.67 -2.38 13.82
N ALA A 129 5.89 -2.00 13.46
CA ALA A 129 6.22 -0.60 13.20
C ALA A 129 5.46 -0.05 11.98
N ALA A 130 5.27 -0.86 10.94
CA ALA A 130 4.49 -0.51 9.77
C ALA A 130 3.00 -0.30 10.11
N ASP A 131 2.40 -1.16 10.95
CA ASP A 131 1.02 -0.97 11.45
C ASP A 131 0.88 0.36 12.21
N MET A 132 1.83 0.67 13.09
CA MET A 132 1.83 1.94 13.81
C MET A 132 1.97 3.14 12.87
N MET A 133 2.83 3.05 11.86
CA MET A 133 2.99 4.07 10.83
C MET A 133 1.68 4.26 10.04
N ALA A 134 1.05 3.17 9.60
CA ALA A 134 -0.21 3.20 8.87
C ALA A 134 -1.33 3.87 9.68
N ALA A 135 -1.46 3.53 10.97
CA ALA A 135 -2.43 4.14 11.86
C ALA A 135 -2.18 5.65 12.04
N ALA A 136 -0.92 6.06 12.25
CA ALA A 136 -0.56 7.47 12.38
C ALA A 136 -0.83 8.27 11.08
N LEU A 137 -0.54 7.69 9.91
CA LEU A 137 -0.84 8.29 8.62
C LEU A 137 -2.36 8.41 8.38
N ALA A 138 -3.13 7.39 8.74
CA ALA A 138 -4.59 7.43 8.64
C ALA A 138 -5.18 8.54 9.53
N GLU A 139 -4.67 8.70 10.76
CA GLU A 139 -5.06 9.80 11.66
C GLU A 139 -4.69 11.17 11.08
N ALA A 140 -3.47 11.33 10.53
CA ALA A 140 -3.05 12.56 9.86
C ALA A 140 -3.97 12.88 8.68
N GLY A 141 -4.30 11.88 7.84
CA GLY A 141 -5.23 12.03 6.73
C GLY A 141 -6.64 12.45 7.16
N ALA A 142 -7.13 11.92 8.28
CA ALA A 142 -8.42 12.32 8.85
C ALA A 142 -8.41 13.79 9.33
N LYS A 143 -7.32 14.23 9.98
CA LYS A 143 -7.16 15.63 10.45
C LYS A 143 -7.03 16.62 9.29
N THR A 144 -6.34 16.25 8.20
CA THR A 144 -6.23 17.10 7.00
C THR A 144 -7.56 17.31 6.28
N ALA A 145 -8.54 16.43 6.48
CA ALA A 145 -9.88 16.60 5.90
C ALA A 145 -10.57 17.90 6.37
N GLY A 146 -10.23 18.40 7.56
CA GLY A 146 -10.74 19.67 8.11
C GLY A 146 -10.05 20.94 7.58
N LEU A 147 -8.90 20.81 6.91
CA LEU A 147 -8.10 21.97 6.47
C LEU A 147 -8.56 22.58 5.13
N GLY A 148 -9.49 21.94 4.43
CA GLY A 148 -9.88 22.29 3.05
C GLY A 148 -11.17 23.08 2.89
N LEU A 149 -11.89 23.44 3.95
CA LEU A 149 -13.12 24.23 3.87
C LEU A 149 -12.86 25.66 4.33
N PRO A 150 -12.94 26.66 3.43
CA PRO A 150 -13.01 28.06 3.89
C PRO A 150 -14.25 28.18 4.78
N SER A 151 -14.05 28.62 6.02
CA SER A 151 -15.16 29.04 6.90
C SER A 151 -15.96 30.11 6.17
N ARG A 152 -17.21 29.82 5.82
CA ARG A 152 -18.19 30.81 5.35
C ARG A 152 -18.79 31.52 6.52
#